data_6465f71a725f2120c5e76e330ae6abbc
#
_entry.id   6465f71a725f2120c5e76e330ae6abbc
#
_cell.length_a   1.000
_cell.length_b   1.000
_cell.length_c   1.000
_cell.angle_alpha   90.00
_cell.angle_beta   90.00
_cell.angle_gamma   90.00
#
_symmetry.space_group_name_H-M   'P 1'
#
loop_
_entity.id
_entity.type
_entity.pdbx_description
1 polymer ?
#
loop_
_entity_poly.entity_id
_entity_poly.type
_entity_poly.pdbx_seq_one_letter_code
_entity_poly.pdbx_strand_id
1 'polypeptide(L)'
;MKKIILTIATCFALTFCAEAQTQRIATVNMRVVFDGYFKTKQADTEIKKRASEFDVEGKKYQDEFKKLTEEYNGTLARVDDPTITPEVKAQRKKEAEDKMMEIKKLETAVTQFERSARTALSEQQKRLRDNIMKDILDLIAKRAKSEKYNKVIDSGAESADRSPVLLYTDGEDDLTDDILKLLNANAPVEIIKEMEETPVGVEIK
;
A
#
# COMPACT_ATOMS: atom_id res chain seq x y z
N MET A 1 -10.52 -44.93 61.64
CA MET A 1 -11.18 -43.62 61.39
C MET A 1 -10.19 -42.54 60.97
N LYS A 2 -9.09 -42.32 61.68
CA LYS A 2 -8.11 -41.26 61.30
C LYS A 2 -7.50 -41.44 59.90
N LYS A 3 -7.27 -42.67 59.43
CA LYS A 3 -6.67 -42.98 58.09
C LYS A 3 -7.69 -42.71 56.95
N ILE A 4 -8.98 -42.90 57.18
CA ILE A 4 -10.05 -42.62 56.17
C ILE A 4 -10.26 -41.14 56.01
N ILE A 5 -10.20 -40.34 57.09
CA ILE A 5 -10.31 -38.89 57.06
C ILE A 5 -9.13 -38.27 56.32
N LEU A 6 -7.94 -38.80 56.46
CA LEU A 6 -6.73 -38.33 55.76
C LEU A 6 -6.84 -38.57 54.25
N THR A 7 -7.40 -39.70 53.80
CA THR A 7 -7.57 -40.06 52.41
C THR A 7 -8.65 -39.18 51.73
N ILE A 8 -9.73 -38.84 52.42
CA ILE A 8 -10.78 -37.94 51.93
C ILE A 8 -10.26 -36.50 51.80
N ALA A 9 -9.45 -36.04 52.76
CA ALA A 9 -8.81 -34.71 52.69
C ALA A 9 -7.84 -34.57 51.51
N THR A 10 -7.09 -35.63 51.17
CA THR A 10 -6.14 -35.62 50.01
C THR A 10 -6.89 -35.66 48.69
N CYS A 11 -8.00 -36.36 48.55
CA CYS A 11 -8.83 -36.33 47.34
C CYS A 11 -9.52 -34.96 47.14
N PHE A 12 -9.92 -34.24 48.17
CA PHE A 12 -10.55 -32.92 48.08
C PHE A 12 -9.55 -31.83 47.71
N ALA A 13 -8.25 -31.98 48.07
CA ALA A 13 -7.20 -31.03 47.66
C ALA A 13 -6.77 -31.14 46.18
N LEU A 14 -7.01 -32.29 45.53
CA LEU A 14 -6.68 -32.50 44.14
C LEU A 14 -7.72 -31.98 43.13
N THR A 15 -8.92 -31.60 43.59
CA THR A 15 -9.99 -31.04 42.73
C THR A 15 -9.86 -29.54 42.48
N PHE A 16 -8.93 -28.85 43.13
CA PHE A 16 -8.81 -27.38 43.04
C PHE A 16 -7.82 -26.90 41.94
N CYS A 17 -7.23 -27.75 41.14
CA CYS A 17 -6.20 -27.36 40.17
C CYS A 17 -6.54 -27.54 38.70
N ALA A 18 -7.84 -27.61 38.35
CA ALA A 18 -8.26 -27.55 36.94
C ALA A 18 -8.97 -26.23 36.65
N GLU A 19 -8.28 -25.10 36.77
CA GLU A 19 -8.64 -23.93 35.99
C GLU A 19 -8.32 -24.30 34.53
N ALA A 20 -9.31 -24.89 33.85
CA ALA A 20 -9.30 -24.96 32.40
C ALA A 20 -9.22 -23.51 31.92
N GLN A 21 -8.04 -23.05 31.51
CA GLN A 21 -7.90 -21.77 30.80
C GLN A 21 -8.79 -21.86 29.56
N THR A 22 -10.00 -21.36 29.68
CA THR A 22 -10.88 -21.18 28.52
C THR A 22 -10.11 -20.27 27.55
N GLN A 23 -9.70 -20.82 26.42
CA GLN A 23 -9.04 -20.02 25.38
C GLN A 23 -10.07 -19.04 24.83
N ARG A 24 -9.91 -17.77 25.15
CA ARG A 24 -10.70 -16.70 24.53
C ARG A 24 -10.06 -16.32 23.19
N ILE A 25 -10.83 -16.46 22.14
CA ILE A 25 -10.41 -16.15 20.77
C ILE A 25 -11.29 -15.02 20.28
N ALA A 26 -10.67 -13.96 19.78
CA ALA A 26 -11.38 -12.89 19.09
C ALA A 26 -11.14 -12.97 17.58
N THR A 27 -11.99 -12.29 16.82
CA THR A 27 -11.82 -12.08 15.39
C THR A 27 -11.61 -10.61 15.06
N VAL A 28 -11.00 -10.33 13.93
CA VAL A 28 -10.89 -8.98 13.36
C VAL A 28 -10.83 -9.10 11.85
N ASN A 29 -11.61 -8.29 11.14
CA ASN A 29 -11.49 -8.21 9.69
C ASN A 29 -10.43 -7.18 9.32
N MET A 30 -9.21 -7.66 9.03
CA MET A 30 -8.07 -6.79 8.73
C MET A 30 -8.28 -5.95 7.48
N ARG A 31 -9.03 -6.43 6.48
CA ARG A 31 -9.35 -5.65 5.28
C ARG A 31 -10.22 -4.44 5.64
N VAL A 32 -11.31 -4.66 6.39
CA VAL A 32 -12.22 -3.59 6.84
C VAL A 32 -11.46 -2.56 7.68
N VAL A 33 -10.64 -3.02 8.63
CA VAL A 33 -9.83 -2.14 9.48
C VAL A 33 -8.83 -1.32 8.65
N PHE A 34 -8.11 -1.96 7.73
CA PHE A 34 -7.13 -1.29 6.89
C PHE A 34 -7.78 -0.25 5.97
N ASP A 35 -8.85 -0.62 5.28
CA ASP A 35 -9.53 0.26 4.33
C ASP A 35 -10.26 1.42 5.03
N GLY A 36 -10.78 1.18 6.24
CA GLY A 36 -11.47 2.18 7.05
C GLY A 36 -10.55 3.06 7.92
N TYR A 37 -9.25 2.78 7.99
CA TYR A 37 -8.32 3.60 8.77
C TYR A 37 -7.98 4.90 8.04
N PHE A 38 -8.14 6.06 8.72
CA PHE A 38 -7.92 7.37 8.10
C PHE A 38 -6.52 7.54 7.49
N LYS A 39 -5.48 6.91 8.07
CA LYS A 39 -4.12 6.96 7.50
C LYS A 39 -4.01 6.23 6.15
N THR A 40 -4.87 5.27 5.86
CA THR A 40 -4.93 4.63 4.54
C THR A 40 -5.38 5.64 3.49
N LYS A 41 -6.42 6.44 3.78
CA LYS A 41 -6.86 7.53 2.89
C LYS A 41 -5.79 8.60 2.70
N GLN A 42 -5.09 8.97 3.78
CA GLN A 42 -3.95 9.90 3.66
C GLN A 42 -2.84 9.32 2.77
N ALA A 43 -2.50 8.06 2.96
CA ALA A 43 -1.48 7.37 2.15
C ALA A 43 -1.86 7.32 0.67
N ASP A 44 -3.12 6.99 0.36
CA ASP A 44 -3.63 6.97 -1.01
C ASP A 44 -3.55 8.35 -1.67
N THR A 45 -3.91 9.41 -0.93
CA THR A 45 -3.83 10.80 -1.41
C THR A 45 -2.37 11.20 -1.66
N GLU A 46 -1.46 10.83 -0.78
CA GLU A 46 -0.03 11.10 -0.92
C GLU A 46 0.56 10.39 -2.16
N ILE A 47 0.22 9.11 -2.36
CA ILE A 47 0.66 8.34 -3.53
C ILE A 47 0.09 8.93 -4.83
N LYS A 48 -1.20 9.29 -4.87
CA LYS A 48 -1.82 9.94 -6.03
C LYS A 48 -1.14 11.27 -6.36
N LYS A 49 -0.85 12.09 -5.35
CA LYS A 49 -0.12 13.34 -5.54
C LYS A 49 1.26 13.10 -6.13
N ARG A 50 2.01 12.13 -5.58
CA ARG A 50 3.34 11.79 -6.07
C ARG A 50 3.33 11.26 -7.51
N ALA A 51 2.36 10.41 -7.83
CA ALA A 51 2.16 9.94 -9.20
C ALA A 51 1.89 11.09 -10.17
N SER A 52 1.03 12.04 -9.79
CA SER A 52 0.74 13.23 -10.61
C SER A 52 1.98 14.12 -10.82
N GLU A 53 2.85 14.26 -9.81
CA GLU A 53 4.13 14.96 -9.94
C GLU A 53 5.04 14.30 -10.99
N PHE A 54 5.15 12.97 -10.97
CA PHE A 54 5.90 12.22 -11.97
C PHE A 54 5.27 12.32 -13.37
N ASP A 55 3.95 12.31 -13.48
CA ASP A 55 3.27 12.49 -14.77
C ASP A 55 3.57 13.87 -15.39
N VAL A 56 3.59 14.92 -14.57
CA VAL A 56 3.95 16.27 -15.01
C VAL A 56 5.41 16.33 -15.48
N GLU A 57 6.31 15.68 -14.76
CA GLU A 57 7.73 15.61 -15.14
C GLU A 57 7.93 14.77 -16.41
N GLY A 58 7.24 13.62 -16.51
CA GLY A 58 7.25 12.78 -17.71
C GLY A 58 6.76 13.49 -18.98
N LYS A 59 5.72 14.34 -18.85
CA LYS A 59 5.24 15.18 -19.96
C LYS A 59 6.31 16.15 -20.48
N LYS A 60 7.11 16.75 -19.59
CA LYS A 60 8.21 17.63 -20.02
C LYS A 60 9.22 16.89 -20.89
N TYR A 61 9.58 15.66 -20.53
CA TYR A 61 10.43 14.82 -21.34
C TYR A 61 9.82 14.49 -22.71
N GLN A 62 8.52 14.20 -22.77
CA GLN A 62 7.80 13.93 -24.01
C GLN A 62 7.80 15.17 -24.94
N ASP A 63 7.55 16.35 -24.37
CA ASP A 63 7.55 17.60 -25.13
C ASP A 63 8.95 17.93 -25.67
N GLU A 64 9.99 17.72 -24.87
CA GLU A 64 11.38 17.90 -25.27
C GLU A 64 11.78 16.92 -26.39
N PHE A 65 11.39 15.65 -26.26
CA PHE A 65 11.63 14.63 -27.28
C PHE A 65 10.95 15.00 -28.61
N LYS A 66 9.69 15.44 -28.54
CA LYS A 66 8.96 15.89 -29.74
C LYS A 66 9.65 17.06 -30.42
N LYS A 67 10.04 18.07 -29.64
CA LYS A 67 10.76 19.26 -30.15
C LYS A 67 12.07 18.87 -30.82
N LEU A 68 12.91 18.07 -30.17
CA LEU A 68 14.20 17.62 -30.75
C LEU A 68 13.99 16.80 -32.01
N THR A 69 12.95 15.95 -32.05
CA THR A 69 12.62 15.16 -33.25
C THR A 69 12.17 16.07 -34.41
N GLU A 70 11.38 17.08 -34.15
CA GLU A 70 10.96 18.07 -35.17
C GLU A 70 12.16 18.86 -35.69
N GLU A 71 13.06 19.30 -34.82
CA GLU A 71 14.29 20.00 -35.20
C GLU A 71 15.24 19.11 -36.02
N TYR A 72 15.42 17.84 -35.64
CA TYR A 72 16.20 16.86 -36.39
C TYR A 72 15.64 16.67 -37.79
N ASN A 73 14.32 16.43 -37.91
CA ASN A 73 13.68 16.24 -39.22
C ASN A 73 13.78 17.50 -40.09
N GLY A 74 13.63 18.70 -39.51
CA GLY A 74 13.81 19.96 -40.20
C GLY A 74 15.24 20.18 -40.68
N THR A 75 16.24 19.74 -39.92
CA THR A 75 17.65 19.80 -40.33
C THR A 75 17.92 18.81 -41.46
N LEU A 76 17.42 17.57 -41.38
CA LEU A 76 17.56 16.57 -42.46
C LEU A 76 16.93 17.06 -43.77
N ALA A 77 15.74 17.61 -43.75
CA ALA A 77 15.09 18.13 -44.96
C ALA A 77 15.91 19.19 -45.68
N ARG A 78 16.76 19.93 -44.94
CA ARG A 78 17.65 20.96 -45.52
C ARG A 78 18.98 20.39 -45.99
N VAL A 79 19.36 19.16 -45.64
CA VAL A 79 20.58 18.50 -46.15
C VAL A 79 20.43 18.16 -47.63
N ASP A 80 19.24 17.80 -48.08
CA ASP A 80 18.97 17.35 -49.43
C ASP A 80 18.60 18.50 -50.41
N ASP A 81 18.74 19.76 -49.95
CA ASP A 81 18.52 20.93 -50.81
C ASP A 81 19.61 20.98 -51.94
N PRO A 82 19.21 20.92 -53.21
CA PRO A 82 20.15 20.91 -54.33
C PRO A 82 20.86 22.25 -54.55
N THR A 83 20.46 23.32 -53.89
CA THR A 83 21.02 24.68 -54.06
C THR A 83 22.20 24.98 -53.11
N ILE A 84 22.52 24.09 -52.18
CA ILE A 84 23.57 24.31 -51.18
C ILE A 84 24.94 23.79 -51.61
N THR A 85 26.01 24.45 -51.10
CA THR A 85 27.38 24.02 -51.38
C THR A 85 27.72 22.72 -50.62
N PRO A 86 28.70 21.94 -51.08
CA PRO A 86 29.14 20.73 -50.37
C PRO A 86 29.57 20.96 -48.92
N GLU A 87 30.17 22.11 -48.64
CA GLU A 87 30.60 22.51 -47.27
C GLU A 87 29.37 22.72 -46.34
N VAL A 88 28.34 23.44 -46.81
CA VAL A 88 27.11 23.66 -46.10
C VAL A 88 26.35 22.36 -45.89
N LYS A 89 26.37 21.46 -46.88
CA LYS A 89 25.79 20.12 -46.78
C LYS A 89 26.46 19.30 -45.66
N ALA A 90 27.80 19.30 -45.64
CA ALA A 90 28.57 18.61 -44.62
C ALA A 90 28.28 19.17 -43.21
N GLN A 91 28.17 20.48 -43.08
CA GLN A 91 27.84 21.12 -41.79
C GLN A 91 26.44 20.74 -41.30
N ARG A 92 25.41 20.78 -42.16
CA ARG A 92 24.04 20.39 -41.80
C ARG A 92 23.94 18.91 -41.45
N LYS A 93 24.70 18.04 -42.15
CA LYS A 93 24.76 16.62 -41.82
C LYS A 93 25.33 16.41 -40.44
N LYS A 94 26.40 17.09 -40.06
CA LYS A 94 26.97 17.05 -38.73
C LYS A 94 25.99 17.55 -37.68
N GLU A 95 25.27 18.64 -37.93
CA GLU A 95 24.23 19.15 -37.06
C GLU A 95 23.10 18.14 -36.84
N ALA A 96 22.66 17.43 -37.89
CA ALA A 96 21.68 16.37 -37.76
C ALA A 96 22.23 15.17 -36.96
N GLU A 97 23.50 14.79 -37.14
CA GLU A 97 24.15 13.75 -36.34
C GLU A 97 24.20 14.13 -34.83
N ASP A 98 24.55 15.39 -34.53
CA ASP A 98 24.57 15.90 -33.14
C ASP A 98 23.19 15.86 -32.54
N LYS A 99 22.12 16.30 -33.24
CA LYS A 99 20.73 16.20 -32.80
C LYS A 99 20.26 14.76 -32.56
N MET A 100 20.66 13.84 -33.43
CA MET A 100 20.38 12.41 -33.24
C MET A 100 21.04 11.87 -31.97
N MET A 101 22.24 12.31 -31.63
CA MET A 101 22.87 11.93 -30.36
C MET A 101 22.16 12.52 -29.15
N GLU A 102 21.65 13.75 -29.27
CA GLU A 102 20.83 14.36 -28.20
C GLU A 102 19.52 13.58 -27.98
N ILE A 103 18.82 13.20 -29.05
CA ILE A 103 17.62 12.35 -28.97
C ILE A 103 17.93 11.04 -28.29
N LYS A 104 19.00 10.34 -28.61
CA LYS A 104 19.39 9.09 -27.93
C LYS A 104 19.71 9.28 -26.44
N LYS A 105 20.36 10.39 -26.09
CA LYS A 105 20.59 10.72 -24.68
C LYS A 105 19.28 10.96 -23.94
N LEU A 106 18.36 11.68 -24.57
CA LEU A 106 17.05 11.94 -24.00
C LEU A 106 16.23 10.66 -23.83
N GLU A 107 16.22 9.76 -24.83
CA GLU A 107 15.58 8.44 -24.70
C GLU A 107 16.10 7.64 -23.51
N THR A 108 17.43 7.67 -23.31
CA THR A 108 18.07 7.02 -22.18
C THR A 108 17.62 7.67 -20.85
N ALA A 109 17.57 9.01 -20.80
CA ALA A 109 17.13 9.75 -19.63
C ALA A 109 15.65 9.48 -19.29
N VAL A 110 14.77 9.44 -20.31
CA VAL A 110 13.35 9.08 -20.16
C VAL A 110 13.20 7.68 -19.55
N THR A 111 13.89 6.70 -20.14
CA THR A 111 13.84 5.31 -19.65
C THR A 111 14.31 5.21 -18.20
N GLN A 112 15.38 5.91 -17.84
CA GLN A 112 15.91 5.94 -16.48
C GLN A 112 14.94 6.64 -15.53
N PHE A 113 14.32 7.75 -15.96
CA PHE A 113 13.31 8.47 -15.16
C PHE A 113 12.11 7.59 -14.88
N GLU A 114 11.50 6.96 -15.91
CA GLU A 114 10.33 6.10 -15.75
C GLU A 114 10.61 4.94 -14.78
N ARG A 115 11.80 4.32 -14.90
CA ARG A 115 12.20 3.24 -14.00
C ARG A 115 12.33 3.74 -12.55
N SER A 116 13.00 4.88 -12.35
CA SER A 116 13.21 5.44 -11.02
C SER A 116 11.90 5.92 -10.39
N ALA A 117 11.02 6.56 -11.15
CA ALA A 117 9.69 6.99 -10.70
C ALA A 117 8.82 5.80 -10.24
N ARG A 118 8.79 4.72 -11.05
CA ARG A 118 8.07 3.49 -10.70
C ARG A 118 8.61 2.86 -9.43
N THR A 119 9.94 2.77 -9.30
CA THR A 119 10.58 2.22 -8.10
C THR A 119 10.26 3.08 -6.87
N ALA A 120 10.39 4.41 -6.97
CA ALA A 120 10.12 5.33 -5.89
C ALA A 120 8.65 5.25 -5.40
N LEU A 121 7.68 5.18 -6.32
CA LEU A 121 6.26 5.02 -5.97
C LEU A 121 6.01 3.68 -5.27
N SER A 122 6.56 2.58 -5.80
CA SER A 122 6.40 1.25 -5.20
C SER A 122 6.99 1.18 -3.79
N GLU A 123 8.19 1.73 -3.59
CA GLU A 123 8.83 1.76 -2.27
C GLU A 123 8.06 2.65 -1.29
N GLN A 124 7.57 3.80 -1.72
CA GLN A 124 6.77 4.69 -0.88
C GLN A 124 5.46 4.01 -0.48
N GLN A 125 4.75 3.40 -1.43
CA GLN A 125 3.52 2.65 -1.18
C GLN A 125 3.75 1.51 -0.18
N LYS A 126 4.84 0.76 -0.34
CA LYS A 126 5.21 -0.30 0.60
C LYS A 126 5.46 0.25 2.00
N ARG A 127 6.27 1.31 2.14
CA ARG A 127 6.56 1.92 3.46
C ARG A 127 5.29 2.41 4.16
N LEU A 128 4.39 3.09 3.42
CA LEU A 128 3.13 3.58 3.97
C LEU A 128 2.25 2.42 4.45
N ARG A 129 2.11 1.37 3.63
CA ARG A 129 1.38 0.16 3.99
C ARG A 129 1.96 -0.53 5.22
N ASP A 130 3.28 -0.70 5.28
CA ASP A 130 3.96 -1.37 6.41
C ASP A 130 3.74 -0.58 7.71
N ASN A 131 3.79 0.76 7.67
CA ASN A 131 3.52 1.62 8.82
C ASN A 131 2.06 1.50 9.29
N ILE A 132 1.10 1.52 8.36
CA ILE A 132 -0.33 1.35 8.66
C ILE A 132 -0.58 -0.02 9.30
N MET A 133 -0.05 -1.09 8.70
CA MET A 133 -0.17 -2.45 9.25
C MET A 133 0.42 -2.54 10.64
N LYS A 134 1.57 -1.91 10.87
CA LYS A 134 2.19 -1.88 12.21
C LYS A 134 1.29 -1.20 13.23
N ASP A 135 0.72 -0.03 12.92
CA ASP A 135 -0.19 0.68 13.82
C ASP A 135 -1.40 -0.19 14.18
N ILE A 136 -2.01 -0.85 13.19
CA ILE A 136 -3.16 -1.73 13.39
C ILE A 136 -2.79 -2.91 14.28
N LEU A 137 -1.70 -3.62 13.97
CA LEU A 137 -1.27 -4.80 14.74
C LEU A 137 -0.89 -4.45 16.18
N ASP A 138 -0.22 -3.30 16.39
CA ASP A 138 0.13 -2.83 17.74
C ASP A 138 -1.13 -2.53 18.57
N LEU A 139 -2.18 -1.96 17.95
CA LEU A 139 -3.44 -1.69 18.64
C LEU A 139 -4.19 -2.98 18.94
N ILE A 140 -4.29 -3.90 17.98
CA ILE A 140 -4.91 -5.22 18.20
C ILE A 140 -4.22 -5.96 19.36
N ALA A 141 -2.89 -5.96 19.40
CA ALA A 141 -2.14 -6.62 20.46
C ALA A 141 -2.40 -5.99 21.86
N LYS A 142 -2.52 -4.65 21.92
CA LYS A 142 -2.89 -3.94 23.15
C LYS A 142 -4.30 -4.30 23.60
N ARG A 143 -5.26 -4.28 22.66
CA ARG A 143 -6.66 -4.60 22.95
C ARG A 143 -6.82 -6.05 23.38
N ALA A 144 -6.21 -6.99 22.67
CA ALA A 144 -6.23 -8.40 23.02
C ALA A 144 -5.71 -8.67 24.43
N LYS A 145 -4.61 -8.02 24.83
CA LYS A 145 -4.08 -8.12 26.19
C LYS A 145 -5.04 -7.56 27.24
N SER A 146 -5.63 -6.39 27.00
CA SER A 146 -6.55 -5.75 27.96
C SER A 146 -7.81 -6.57 28.18
N GLU A 147 -8.33 -7.21 27.14
CA GLU A 147 -9.54 -8.05 27.15
C GLU A 147 -9.26 -9.52 27.47
N LYS A 148 -7.99 -9.87 27.69
CA LYS A 148 -7.53 -11.23 28.02
C LYS A 148 -7.84 -12.26 26.92
N TYR A 149 -7.80 -11.85 25.65
CA TYR A 149 -7.83 -12.79 24.54
C TYR A 149 -6.48 -13.51 24.39
N ASN A 150 -6.54 -14.79 24.14
CA ASN A 150 -5.36 -15.63 23.90
C ASN A 150 -4.92 -15.60 22.43
N LYS A 151 -5.88 -15.39 21.51
CA LYS A 151 -5.67 -15.35 20.07
C LYS A 151 -6.60 -14.33 19.46
N VAL A 152 -6.14 -13.69 18.38
CA VAL A 152 -6.98 -12.89 17.47
C VAL A 152 -6.75 -13.44 16.06
N ILE A 153 -7.82 -13.73 15.35
CA ILE A 153 -7.81 -14.35 14.02
C ILE A 153 -8.37 -13.34 13.03
N ASP A 154 -7.70 -13.19 11.88
CA ASP A 154 -8.21 -12.37 10.79
C ASP A 154 -9.38 -13.08 10.09
N SER A 155 -10.60 -12.56 10.30
CA SER A 155 -11.82 -13.09 9.67
C SER A 155 -11.95 -12.73 8.19
N GLY A 156 -11.19 -11.74 7.71
CA GLY A 156 -11.12 -11.35 6.31
C GLY A 156 -10.00 -12.03 5.51
N ALA A 157 -9.25 -12.95 6.15
CA ALA A 157 -8.14 -13.64 5.49
C ALA A 157 -8.66 -14.67 4.49
N GLU A 158 -8.03 -14.67 3.30
CA GLU A 158 -8.27 -15.64 2.23
C GLU A 158 -7.01 -16.46 1.97
N SER A 159 -7.18 -17.72 1.60
CA SER A 159 -6.12 -18.60 1.14
C SER A 159 -5.73 -18.27 -0.31
N ALA A 160 -4.72 -18.96 -0.85
CA ALA A 160 -4.23 -18.72 -2.22
C ALA A 160 -5.29 -18.99 -3.30
N ASP A 161 -6.27 -19.86 -3.04
CA ASP A 161 -7.41 -20.14 -3.90
C ASP A 161 -8.63 -19.25 -3.65
N ARG A 162 -8.47 -18.19 -2.82
CA ARG A 162 -9.51 -17.23 -2.41
C ARG A 162 -10.61 -17.80 -1.54
N SER A 163 -10.42 -18.98 -0.95
CA SER A 163 -11.35 -19.47 0.05
C SER A 163 -11.09 -18.78 1.40
N PRO A 164 -12.15 -18.50 2.20
CA PRO A 164 -11.98 -17.93 3.53
C PRO A 164 -11.12 -18.85 4.41
N VAL A 165 -10.18 -18.28 5.16
CA VAL A 165 -9.38 -19.02 6.15
C VAL A 165 -10.23 -19.35 7.38
N LEU A 166 -11.05 -18.39 7.83
CA LEU A 166 -12.04 -18.59 8.88
C LEU A 166 -13.40 -18.90 8.24
N LEU A 167 -13.86 -20.14 8.36
CA LEU A 167 -15.08 -20.61 7.70
C LEU A 167 -16.37 -20.24 8.47
N TYR A 168 -16.27 -20.05 9.77
CA TYR A 168 -17.41 -19.71 10.63
C TYR A 168 -16.97 -18.93 11.87
N THR A 169 -17.72 -17.95 12.24
CA THR A 169 -17.71 -17.25 13.53
C THR A 169 -19.14 -16.86 13.87
N ASP A 170 -19.47 -16.85 15.16
CA ASP A 170 -20.75 -16.33 15.64
C ASP A 170 -20.75 -14.80 15.76
N GLY A 171 -19.57 -14.17 15.64
CA GLY A 171 -19.39 -12.72 15.70
C GLY A 171 -19.36 -12.13 17.12
N GLU A 172 -19.51 -12.94 18.20
CA GLU A 172 -19.57 -12.43 19.56
C GLU A 172 -18.31 -11.66 20.00
N ASP A 173 -17.13 -12.14 19.60
CA ASP A 173 -15.84 -11.54 19.94
C ASP A 173 -15.18 -10.87 18.71
N ASP A 174 -15.96 -10.18 17.86
CA ASP A 174 -15.43 -9.42 16.73
C ASP A 174 -14.97 -8.02 17.19
N LEU A 175 -13.67 -7.75 17.02
CA LEU A 175 -13.03 -6.49 17.41
C LEU A 175 -12.95 -5.46 16.28
N THR A 176 -13.47 -5.75 15.10
CA THR A 176 -13.29 -4.93 13.87
C THR A 176 -13.69 -3.48 14.10
N ASP A 177 -14.93 -3.24 14.53
CA ASP A 177 -15.45 -1.89 14.73
C ASP A 177 -14.78 -1.16 15.89
N ASP A 178 -14.48 -1.88 16.98
CA ASP A 178 -13.80 -1.31 18.13
C ASP A 178 -12.38 -0.86 17.81
N ILE A 179 -11.62 -1.70 17.12
CA ILE A 179 -10.27 -1.36 16.63
C ILE A 179 -10.33 -0.17 15.67
N LEU A 180 -11.26 -0.18 14.70
CA LEU A 180 -11.41 0.90 13.74
C LEU A 180 -11.77 2.24 14.42
N LYS A 181 -12.68 2.22 15.37
CA LYS A 181 -13.04 3.39 16.17
C LYS A 181 -11.85 3.95 16.94
N LEU A 182 -11.05 3.09 17.56
CA LEU A 182 -9.87 3.50 18.31
C LEU A 182 -8.77 4.07 17.40
N LEU A 183 -8.54 3.48 16.21
CA LEU A 183 -7.60 3.99 15.21
C LEU A 183 -7.99 5.38 14.71
N ASN A 184 -9.29 5.61 14.52
CA ASN A 184 -9.82 6.86 13.98
C ASN A 184 -10.14 7.91 15.06
N ALA A 185 -9.91 7.62 16.36
CA ALA A 185 -10.20 8.55 17.44
C ALA A 185 -9.50 9.92 17.33
N ASN A 186 -8.35 9.97 16.67
CA ASN A 186 -7.57 11.18 16.44
C ASN A 186 -7.52 11.58 14.94
N ALA A 187 -8.47 11.11 14.13
CA ALA A 187 -8.52 11.45 12.72
C ALA A 187 -8.88 12.94 12.52
N PRO A 188 -8.25 13.64 11.56
CA PRO A 188 -8.61 15.00 11.19
C PRO A 188 -10.07 15.06 10.70
N VAL A 189 -10.79 16.14 11.10
CA VAL A 189 -12.22 16.29 10.79
C VAL A 189 -12.49 16.32 9.29
N GLU A 190 -11.57 16.88 8.51
CA GLU A 190 -11.65 16.95 7.05
C GLU A 190 -11.68 15.55 6.43
N ILE A 191 -10.85 14.65 6.94
CA ILE A 191 -10.76 13.27 6.41
C ILE A 191 -11.97 12.45 6.82
N ILE A 192 -12.49 12.66 8.04
CA ILE A 192 -13.71 11.96 8.48
C ILE A 192 -14.88 12.31 7.55
N LYS A 193 -15.06 13.59 7.20
CA LYS A 193 -16.10 14.01 6.25
C LYS A 193 -15.93 13.37 4.87
N GLU A 194 -14.71 13.33 4.35
CA GLU A 194 -14.41 12.69 3.07
C GLU A 194 -14.68 11.17 3.09
N MET A 195 -14.47 10.52 4.23
CA MET A 195 -14.77 9.09 4.42
C MET A 195 -16.27 8.82 4.51
N GLU A 196 -17.06 9.73 5.09
CA GLU A 196 -18.52 9.63 5.18
C GLU A 196 -19.18 9.87 3.82
N GLU A 197 -18.65 10.78 3.01
CA GLU A 197 -19.16 11.10 1.67
C GLU A 197 -18.83 10.02 0.63
N THR A 198 -17.80 9.20 0.89
CA THR A 198 -17.40 8.09 0.02
C THR A 198 -17.51 6.77 0.80
N PRO A 199 -18.71 6.22 0.97
CA PRO A 199 -18.84 4.93 1.67
C PRO A 199 -18.05 3.88 0.90
N VAL A 200 -17.13 3.23 1.61
CA VAL A 200 -16.42 2.06 1.10
C VAL A 200 -17.50 1.02 0.77
N GLY A 201 -17.68 0.76 -0.54
CA GLY A 201 -18.66 -0.19 -1.01
C GLY A 201 -18.37 -1.59 -0.47
N VAL A 202 -18.97 -1.92 0.66
CA VAL A 202 -19.14 -3.31 1.08
C VAL A 202 -20.30 -3.86 0.26
N GLU A 203 -20.05 -4.27 -0.98
CA GLU A 203 -20.94 -5.21 -1.64
C GLU A 203 -20.80 -6.57 -0.91
N ILE A 204 -21.70 -6.77 0.04
CA ILE A 204 -22.00 -8.11 0.57
C ILE A 204 -22.72 -8.83 -0.57
N LYS A 205 -22.01 -9.71 -1.26
CA LYS A 205 -22.60 -10.75 -2.10
C LYS A 205 -22.29 -12.10 -1.52
#